data_468595e992d784f539a8846b673ffc03
#
_entry.id   468595e992d784f539a8846b673ffc03
#
_cell.length_a   1.000
_cell.length_b   1.000
_cell.length_c   1.000
_cell.angle_alpha   90.00
_cell.angle_beta   90.00
_cell.angle_gamma   90.00
#
_symmetry.space_group_name_H-M   'P 1'
#
loop_
_entity.id
_entity.type
_entity.pdbx_description
1 polymer ?
#
loop_
_entity_poly.entity_id
_entity_poly.type
_entity_poly.pdbx_seq_one_letter_code
_entity_poly.pdbx_strand_id
1 'polypeptide(L)'
;MKGAELLWSYVDVEPIAFNKGFYTVDVKYFYKITAEAYCGLSRPKEICGLATYDKRTVLFGSEGSVRIFSSQYMPKESDLQNFEKTNLPTGVVEVVDPVALGIKVTESCGCGDCGLNDIPDCICRCFEDDIVICDEGKKLFVTLGQFSIIKLERDIQLLMPAYDICMPEKDCSGS
;
A
#
# COMPACT_ATOMS: atom_id res chain seq x y z
N MET A 1 -2.06 -15.89 19.43
CA MET A 1 -1.94 -14.60 18.73
C MET A 1 -3.03 -13.70 19.29
N LYS A 2 -2.68 -12.46 19.70
CA LYS A 2 -3.64 -11.48 20.23
C LYS A 2 -4.21 -10.59 19.15
N GLY A 3 -3.39 -10.20 18.17
CA GLY A 3 -3.83 -9.30 17.12
C GLY A 3 -2.82 -9.15 16.00
N ALA A 4 -3.30 -8.55 14.92
CA ALA A 4 -2.51 -8.07 13.80
C ALA A 4 -3.05 -6.70 13.41
N GLU A 5 -2.16 -5.77 13.16
CA GLU A 5 -2.45 -4.38 12.79
C GLU A 5 -1.66 -4.05 11.52
N LEU A 6 -2.30 -3.40 10.55
CA LEU A 6 -1.60 -2.88 9.38
C LEU A 6 -0.95 -1.54 9.77
N LEU A 7 0.39 -1.49 9.74
CA LEU A 7 1.12 -0.27 10.04
C LEU A 7 1.21 0.66 8.84
N TRP A 8 1.53 0.10 7.65
CA TRP A 8 1.76 0.86 6.44
C TRP A 8 1.67 0.00 5.19
N SER A 9 1.49 0.66 4.03
CA SER A 9 1.58 0.03 2.72
C SER A 9 2.29 0.97 1.75
N TYR A 10 3.28 0.44 1.00
CA TYR A 10 3.90 1.13 -0.11
C TYR A 10 3.35 0.59 -1.41
N VAL A 11 3.12 1.49 -2.37
CA VAL A 11 2.62 1.17 -3.70
C VAL A 11 3.59 1.74 -4.73
N ASP A 12 4.05 0.89 -5.62
CA ASP A 12 4.85 1.27 -6.77
C ASP A 12 4.17 0.88 -8.07
N VAL A 13 4.35 1.69 -9.12
CA VAL A 13 3.69 1.50 -10.41
C VAL A 13 4.71 1.61 -11.53
N GLU A 14 4.91 0.51 -12.27
CA GLU A 14 5.83 0.44 -13.37
C GLU A 14 5.13 0.11 -14.69
N PRO A 15 5.46 0.77 -15.82
CA PRO A 15 4.90 0.45 -17.11
C PRO A 15 5.47 -0.88 -17.63
N ILE A 16 4.63 -1.68 -18.29
CA ILE A 16 5.07 -2.90 -18.95
C ILE A 16 5.59 -2.56 -20.35
N ALA A 17 6.88 -2.79 -20.62
CA ALA A 17 7.60 -2.32 -21.80
C ALA A 17 6.95 -2.70 -23.14
N PHE A 18 6.34 -3.87 -23.28
CA PHE A 18 5.77 -4.36 -24.53
C PHE A 18 4.23 -4.43 -24.53
N ASN A 19 3.59 -3.99 -23.45
CA ASN A 19 2.13 -4.03 -23.32
C ASN A 19 1.62 -2.67 -22.89
N LYS A 20 1.45 -1.78 -23.87
CA LYS A 20 1.06 -0.39 -23.62
C LYS A 20 -0.29 -0.30 -22.90
N GLY A 21 -0.37 0.61 -21.93
CA GLY A 21 -1.55 0.81 -21.11
C GLY A 21 -1.69 -0.18 -19.95
N PHE A 22 -0.81 -1.16 -19.84
CA PHE A 22 -0.74 -2.05 -18.69
C PHE A 22 0.45 -1.70 -17.81
N TYR A 23 0.23 -1.83 -16.51
CA TYR A 23 1.18 -1.47 -15.48
C TYR A 23 1.30 -2.59 -14.45
N THR A 24 2.53 -2.86 -14.03
CA THR A 24 2.78 -3.65 -12.84
C THR A 24 2.58 -2.76 -11.62
N VAL A 25 1.80 -3.24 -10.67
CA VAL A 25 1.58 -2.57 -9.39
C VAL A 25 2.13 -3.47 -8.30
N ASP A 26 3.16 -3.00 -7.65
CA ASP A 26 3.80 -3.66 -6.51
C ASP A 26 3.32 -3.02 -5.22
N VAL A 27 2.81 -3.83 -4.32
CA VAL A 27 2.31 -3.37 -3.02
C VAL A 27 3.02 -4.13 -1.92
N LYS A 28 3.70 -3.42 -1.04
CA LYS A 28 4.38 -3.97 0.14
C LYS A 28 3.63 -3.55 1.39
N TYR A 29 3.17 -4.52 2.16
CA TYR A 29 2.44 -4.33 3.40
C TYR A 29 3.33 -4.60 4.61
N PHE A 30 3.15 -3.82 5.68
CA PHE A 30 3.86 -3.94 6.95
C PHE A 30 2.85 -4.11 8.07
N TYR A 31 2.99 -5.19 8.84
CA TYR A 31 2.07 -5.54 9.91
C TYR A 31 2.78 -5.63 11.26
N LYS A 32 2.17 -5.09 12.29
CA LYS A 32 2.52 -5.36 13.68
C LYS A 32 1.74 -6.57 14.17
N ILE A 33 2.44 -7.58 14.60
CA ILE A 33 1.88 -8.82 15.13
C ILE A 33 2.10 -8.86 16.63
N THR A 34 1.02 -9.05 17.38
CA THR A 34 1.08 -9.23 18.83
C THR A 34 0.70 -10.65 19.20
N ALA A 35 1.56 -11.33 19.93
CA ALA A 35 1.36 -12.71 20.36
C ALA A 35 1.79 -12.91 21.81
N GLU A 36 1.33 -13.99 22.42
CA GLU A 36 1.79 -14.46 23.73
C GLU A 36 2.70 -15.68 23.56
N ALA A 37 3.88 -15.59 24.14
CA ALA A 37 4.82 -16.69 24.22
C ALA A 37 4.78 -17.34 25.61
N TYR A 38 4.70 -18.67 25.62
CA TYR A 38 4.74 -19.49 26.84
C TYR A 38 6.10 -20.21 26.88
N CYS A 39 6.89 -19.94 27.90
CA CYS A 39 8.16 -20.60 28.15
C CYS A 39 8.05 -21.48 29.40
N GLY A 40 7.77 -22.77 29.22
CA GLY A 40 7.62 -23.73 30.31
C GLY A 40 6.43 -23.40 31.23
N LEU A 41 6.63 -23.39 32.53
CA LEU A 41 5.61 -23.09 33.56
C LEU A 41 5.53 -21.60 33.94
N SER A 42 6.24 -20.73 33.23
CA SER A 42 6.27 -19.30 33.50
C SER A 42 5.00 -18.60 32.96
N ARG A 43 4.73 -17.39 33.46
CA ARG A 43 3.63 -16.58 32.99
C ARG A 43 3.84 -16.24 31.48
N PRO A 44 2.76 -16.18 30.70
CA PRO A 44 2.87 -15.78 29.29
C PRO A 44 3.49 -14.39 29.18
N LYS A 45 4.44 -14.25 28.24
CA LYS A 45 5.07 -12.99 27.90
C LYS A 45 4.50 -12.51 26.57
N GLU A 46 4.07 -11.26 26.52
CA GLU A 46 3.68 -10.61 25.29
C GLU A 46 4.91 -10.33 24.44
N ILE A 47 4.81 -10.67 23.16
CA ILE A 47 5.85 -10.42 22.15
C ILE A 47 5.21 -9.69 20.98
N CYS A 48 5.94 -8.70 20.47
CA CYS A 48 5.58 -7.97 19.24
C CYS A 48 6.60 -8.31 18.16
N GLY A 49 6.14 -8.35 16.92
CA GLY A 49 6.99 -8.60 15.78
C GLY A 49 6.47 -7.91 14.52
N LEU A 50 7.39 -7.65 13.59
CA LEU A 50 7.09 -7.14 12.27
C LEU A 50 6.90 -8.29 11.29
N ALA A 51 5.80 -8.27 10.54
CA ALA A 51 5.60 -9.13 9.39
C ALA A 51 5.43 -8.28 8.13
N THR A 52 5.97 -8.76 7.00
CA THR A 52 5.85 -8.10 5.70
C THR A 52 5.21 -9.04 4.70
N TYR A 53 4.49 -8.46 3.75
CA TYR A 53 3.91 -9.20 2.63
C TYR A 53 3.98 -8.37 1.36
N ASP A 54 4.51 -8.96 0.28
CA ASP A 54 4.62 -8.32 -1.02
C ASP A 54 3.58 -8.92 -1.96
N LYS A 55 2.87 -8.05 -2.68
CA LYS A 55 1.89 -8.43 -3.69
C LYS A 55 2.16 -7.70 -4.98
N ARG A 56 2.32 -8.46 -6.06
CA ARG A 56 2.44 -7.95 -7.42
C ARG A 56 1.19 -8.26 -8.21
N THR A 57 0.67 -7.25 -8.94
CA THR A 57 -0.46 -7.42 -9.84
C THR A 57 -0.25 -6.60 -11.12
N VAL A 58 -0.96 -6.96 -12.18
CA VAL A 58 -0.97 -6.22 -13.44
C VAL A 58 -2.35 -5.64 -13.65
N LEU A 59 -2.41 -4.32 -13.85
CA LEU A 59 -3.66 -3.60 -14.07
C LEU A 59 -3.58 -2.79 -15.37
N PHE A 60 -4.74 -2.60 -16.00
CA PHE A 60 -4.89 -1.68 -17.11
C PHE A 60 -5.11 -0.26 -16.58
N GLY A 61 -4.24 0.67 -16.95
CA GLY A 61 -4.26 2.08 -16.50
C GLY A 61 -4.28 3.07 -17.65
N SER A 62 -4.67 2.62 -18.87
CA SER A 62 -4.69 3.39 -20.11
C SER A 62 -3.30 3.89 -20.57
N GLU A 63 -3.15 4.12 -21.85
CA GLU A 63 -1.95 4.79 -22.41
C GLU A 63 -1.98 6.28 -22.08
N GLY A 64 -0.94 6.76 -21.41
CA GLY A 64 -0.73 8.19 -21.29
C GLY A 64 0.20 8.67 -22.40
N SER A 65 -0.35 9.37 -23.39
CA SER A 65 0.44 9.98 -24.49
C SER A 65 0.80 11.45 -24.24
N VAL A 66 0.38 12.03 -23.12
CA VAL A 66 0.54 13.45 -22.81
C VAL A 66 1.79 13.67 -21.96
N ARG A 67 2.65 14.59 -22.37
CA ARG A 67 3.73 15.11 -21.52
C ARG A 67 3.16 16.21 -20.64
N ILE A 68 3.36 16.11 -19.33
CA ILE A 68 2.84 17.07 -18.36
C ILE A 68 4.01 17.88 -17.81
N PHE A 69 3.99 19.20 -18.05
CA PHE A 69 4.92 20.16 -17.45
C PHE A 69 4.17 20.92 -16.35
N SER A 70 4.82 21.11 -15.21
CA SER A 70 4.22 21.80 -14.08
C SER A 70 5.10 22.96 -13.63
N SER A 71 4.47 24.07 -13.25
CA SER A 71 5.15 25.21 -12.64
C SER A 71 5.41 25.03 -11.13
N GLN A 72 5.08 23.88 -10.56
CA GLN A 72 5.34 23.62 -9.14
C GLN A 72 6.84 23.48 -8.89
N TYR A 73 7.34 24.28 -7.96
CA TYR A 73 8.73 24.28 -7.53
C TYR A 73 9.04 23.08 -6.64
N MET A 74 10.04 22.27 -7.01
CA MET A 74 10.58 21.23 -6.15
C MET A 74 12.01 21.58 -5.73
N PRO A 75 12.30 21.82 -4.44
CA PRO A 75 13.56 22.45 -4.00
C PRO A 75 14.80 21.55 -4.07
N LYS A 76 14.75 20.36 -4.63
CA LYS A 76 15.87 19.40 -4.63
C LYS A 76 16.51 19.11 -5.99
N GLU A 77 16.05 19.69 -7.07
CA GLU A 77 16.62 19.45 -8.41
C GLU A 77 17.26 20.69 -8.99
N SER A 78 18.42 20.50 -9.62
CA SER A 78 19.29 21.57 -10.10
C SER A 78 18.85 22.23 -11.41
N ASP A 79 17.79 21.74 -12.06
CA ASP A 79 17.24 22.33 -13.28
C ASP A 79 15.74 22.57 -13.17
N LEU A 80 15.38 23.85 -13.08
CA LEU A 80 14.02 24.34 -12.86
C LEU A 80 13.06 24.13 -14.05
N GLN A 81 13.55 23.70 -15.20
CA GLN A 81 12.72 23.56 -16.41
C GLN A 81 12.43 22.10 -16.79
N ASN A 82 13.00 21.12 -16.08
CA ASN A 82 12.92 19.71 -16.45
C ASN A 82 11.94 18.91 -15.57
N PHE A 83 10.88 19.51 -15.07
CA PHE A 83 9.85 18.78 -14.33
C PHE A 83 8.88 18.07 -15.29
N GLU A 84 9.36 16.99 -15.86
CA GLU A 84 8.48 16.04 -16.52
C GLU A 84 7.71 15.26 -15.45
N LYS A 85 6.46 15.65 -15.20
CA LYS A 85 5.56 14.81 -14.41
C LYS A 85 5.40 13.50 -15.15
N THR A 86 5.83 12.41 -14.56
CA THR A 86 5.65 11.08 -15.16
C THR A 86 4.17 10.88 -15.47
N ASN A 87 3.86 10.50 -16.70
CA ASN A 87 2.49 10.22 -17.14
C ASN A 87 2.04 8.82 -16.70
N LEU A 88 2.52 8.38 -15.54
CA LEU A 88 2.09 7.15 -14.92
C LEU A 88 0.75 7.36 -14.21
N PRO A 89 -0.13 6.37 -14.21
CA PRO A 89 -1.29 6.39 -13.35
C PRO A 89 -0.86 6.36 -11.89
N THR A 90 -1.68 6.92 -11.02
CA THR A 90 -1.48 6.83 -9.57
C THR A 90 -2.00 5.48 -9.09
N GLY A 91 -1.13 4.70 -8.45
CA GLY A 91 -1.53 3.48 -7.75
C GLY A 91 -2.18 3.82 -6.42
N VAL A 92 -3.36 3.30 -6.18
CA VAL A 92 -4.09 3.46 -4.92
C VAL A 92 -4.44 2.09 -4.36
N VAL A 93 -4.19 1.92 -3.06
CA VAL A 93 -4.54 0.72 -2.32
C VAL A 93 -5.45 1.09 -1.15
N GLU A 94 -6.63 0.50 -1.12
CA GLU A 94 -7.58 0.59 -0.02
C GLU A 94 -7.55 -0.72 0.75
N VAL A 95 -7.36 -0.65 2.07
CA VAL A 95 -7.10 -1.85 2.88
C VAL A 95 -7.99 -1.84 4.11
N VAL A 96 -8.58 -2.99 4.42
CA VAL A 96 -9.26 -3.22 5.69
C VAL A 96 -8.28 -3.87 6.66
N ASP A 97 -8.41 -3.58 7.95
CA ASP A 97 -7.55 -4.17 8.97
C ASP A 97 -7.51 -5.70 8.89
N PRO A 98 -6.34 -6.31 9.03
CA PRO A 98 -6.16 -7.73 8.86
C PRO A 98 -6.79 -8.52 10.01
N VAL A 99 -7.35 -9.69 9.70
CA VAL A 99 -7.80 -10.66 10.69
C VAL A 99 -6.74 -11.72 10.86
N ALA A 100 -6.37 -11.98 12.11
CA ALA A 100 -5.43 -13.02 12.46
C ALA A 100 -6.10 -14.41 12.36
N LEU A 101 -5.61 -15.26 11.46
CA LEU A 101 -6.18 -16.60 11.21
C LEU A 101 -5.39 -17.72 11.86
N GLY A 102 -4.06 -17.58 11.95
CA GLY A 102 -3.21 -18.60 12.51
C GLY A 102 -1.77 -18.18 12.70
N ILE A 103 -1.07 -18.96 13.51
CA ILE A 103 0.35 -18.77 13.82
C ILE A 103 1.04 -20.14 13.82
N LYS A 104 2.20 -20.24 13.22
CA LYS A 104 3.03 -21.43 13.18
C LYS A 104 4.47 -21.08 13.52
N VAL A 105 5.05 -21.81 14.44
CA VAL A 105 6.48 -21.74 14.76
C VAL A 105 7.21 -22.82 14.00
N THR A 106 8.26 -22.44 13.30
CA THR A 106 9.15 -23.39 12.57
C THR A 106 10.59 -23.14 12.96
N GLU A 107 11.39 -24.19 13.02
CA GLU A 107 12.83 -24.05 13.16
C GLU A 107 13.41 -23.54 11.83
N SER A 108 14.20 -22.48 11.90
CA SER A 108 14.85 -21.90 10.74
C SER A 108 16.23 -22.49 10.59
N CYS A 109 16.50 -23.19 9.50
CA CYS A 109 17.86 -23.40 9.02
C CYS A 109 18.26 -22.13 8.27
N GLY A 110 19.20 -21.36 8.81
CA GLY A 110 19.60 -20.07 8.29
C GLY A 110 19.88 -20.05 6.79
N CYS A 111 19.04 -19.33 6.07
CA CYS A 111 19.26 -18.83 4.72
C CYS A 111 18.11 -17.88 4.37
N GLY A 112 18.28 -16.61 4.64
CA GLY A 112 17.34 -15.58 4.19
C GLY A 112 17.86 -14.24 4.66
N ASP A 113 18.43 -13.52 3.72
CA ASP A 113 18.86 -12.14 3.89
C ASP A 113 17.61 -11.26 4.14
N CYS A 114 17.14 -11.26 5.37
CA CYS A 114 16.13 -10.29 5.81
C CYS A 114 16.90 -9.07 6.31
N GLY A 115 17.40 -8.24 5.38
CA GLY A 115 18.13 -7.03 5.72
C GLY A 115 17.24 -6.03 6.47
N LEU A 116 17.69 -5.58 7.63
CA LEU A 116 17.13 -4.41 8.33
C LEU A 116 17.07 -3.17 7.42
N ASN A 117 17.95 -3.13 6.40
CA ASN A 117 18.07 -2.01 5.46
C ASN A 117 16.82 -1.78 4.60
N ASP A 118 15.93 -2.77 4.52
CA ASP A 118 14.69 -2.67 3.74
C ASP A 118 13.47 -2.21 4.56
N ILE A 119 13.65 -2.00 5.87
CA ILE A 119 12.58 -1.54 6.75
C ILE A 119 12.70 -0.02 6.92
N PRO A 120 11.71 0.76 6.49
CA PRO A 120 11.71 2.20 6.67
C PRO A 120 11.71 2.59 8.15
N ASP A 121 12.43 3.66 8.50
CA ASP A 121 12.51 4.18 9.87
C ASP A 121 11.13 4.49 10.49
N CYS A 122 10.17 4.92 9.67
CA CYS A 122 8.82 5.20 10.14
C CYS A 122 8.11 3.95 10.67
N ILE A 123 8.43 2.77 10.12
CA ILE A 123 7.90 1.49 10.59
C ILE A 123 8.57 1.08 11.90
N CYS A 124 9.89 1.25 11.99
CA CYS A 124 10.63 0.94 13.23
C CYS A 124 10.10 1.74 14.43
N ARG A 125 9.72 3.00 14.22
CA ARG A 125 9.14 3.87 15.26
C ARG A 125 7.76 3.44 15.78
N CYS A 126 7.09 2.52 15.11
CA CYS A 126 5.80 1.96 15.56
C CYS A 126 5.97 0.90 16.66
N PHE A 127 7.22 0.55 16.99
CA PHE A 127 7.57 -0.41 18.04
C PHE A 127 8.19 0.32 19.24
N GLU A 128 7.89 -0.14 20.44
CA GLU A 128 8.44 0.44 21.68
C GLU A 128 9.92 0.07 21.88
N ASP A 129 10.28 -1.15 21.43
CA ASP A 129 11.64 -1.69 21.48
C ASP A 129 12.26 -1.76 20.10
N ASP A 130 13.58 -1.85 20.03
CA ASP A 130 14.31 -2.06 18.79
C ASP A 130 13.94 -3.40 18.14
N ILE A 131 13.72 -3.36 16.82
CA ILE A 131 13.46 -4.57 16.05
C ILE A 131 14.77 -5.34 15.88
N VAL A 132 14.82 -6.54 16.44
CA VAL A 132 15.97 -7.43 16.33
C VAL A 132 15.65 -8.53 15.29
N ILE A 133 16.48 -8.63 14.27
CA ILE A 133 16.41 -9.73 13.30
C ILE A 133 17.34 -10.83 13.79
N CYS A 134 16.76 -11.97 14.17
CA CYS A 134 17.52 -13.16 14.54
C CYS A 134 17.46 -14.15 13.38
N ASP A 135 18.62 -14.45 12.78
CA ASP A 135 18.73 -15.45 11.73
C ASP A 135 18.78 -16.89 12.27
N GLU A 136 19.07 -17.04 13.56
CA GLU A 136 19.20 -18.35 14.19
C GLU A 136 18.03 -18.62 15.14
N GLY A 137 17.37 -19.76 14.95
CA GLY A 137 16.36 -20.23 15.89
C GLY A 137 14.98 -20.46 15.28
N LYS A 138 13.95 -20.08 16.02
CA LYS A 138 12.56 -20.31 15.63
C LYS A 138 11.99 -19.10 14.91
N LYS A 139 11.48 -19.31 13.70
CA LYS A 139 10.72 -18.30 12.94
C LYS A 139 9.22 -18.47 13.18
N LEU A 140 8.55 -17.33 13.32
CA LEU A 140 7.12 -17.25 13.49
C LEU A 140 6.47 -16.91 12.16
N PHE A 141 5.67 -17.84 11.63
CA PHE A 141 4.84 -17.62 10.45
C PHE A 141 3.43 -17.26 10.89
N VAL A 142 2.89 -16.21 10.31
CA VAL A 142 1.56 -15.69 10.62
C VAL A 142 0.68 -15.80 9.39
N THR A 143 -0.52 -16.35 9.56
CA THR A 143 -1.55 -16.35 8.50
C THR A 143 -2.55 -15.25 8.81
N LEU A 144 -2.66 -14.31 7.88
CA LEU A 144 -3.58 -13.19 7.97
C LEU A 144 -4.64 -13.28 6.86
N GLY A 145 -5.86 -12.95 7.18
CA GLY A 145 -6.91 -12.66 6.22
C GLY A 145 -7.03 -11.14 6.06
N GLN A 146 -6.82 -10.64 4.85
CA GLN A 146 -6.91 -9.22 4.56
C GLN A 146 -7.67 -8.98 3.27
N PHE A 147 -8.59 -8.02 3.31
CA PHE A 147 -9.24 -7.50 2.12
C PHE A 147 -8.55 -6.21 1.68
N SER A 148 -8.20 -6.14 0.40
CA SER A 148 -7.64 -4.94 -0.20
C SER A 148 -8.14 -4.73 -1.63
N ILE A 149 -8.34 -3.46 -2.00
CA ILE A 149 -8.65 -3.04 -3.36
C ILE A 149 -7.43 -2.31 -3.90
N ILE A 150 -6.89 -2.79 -5.02
CA ILE A 150 -5.78 -2.15 -5.73
C ILE A 150 -6.34 -1.57 -7.02
N LYS A 151 -6.17 -0.27 -7.24
CA LYS A 151 -6.68 0.43 -8.42
C LYS A 151 -5.65 1.40 -8.97
N LEU A 152 -5.79 1.73 -10.27
CA LEU A 152 -5.04 2.77 -10.94
C LEU A 152 -5.96 3.95 -11.22
N GLU A 153 -5.53 5.16 -10.90
CA GLU A 153 -6.28 6.39 -11.10
C GLU A 153 -5.51 7.32 -12.04
N ARG A 154 -6.24 8.05 -12.88
CA ARG A 154 -5.71 9.13 -13.71
C ARG A 154 -6.61 10.34 -13.65
N ASP A 155 -6.00 11.51 -13.62
CA ASP A 155 -6.72 12.76 -13.85
C ASP A 155 -7.08 12.87 -15.32
N ILE A 156 -8.37 13.08 -15.60
CA ILE A 156 -8.89 13.31 -16.95
C ILE A 156 -9.71 14.59 -16.98
N GLN A 157 -9.69 15.27 -18.13
CA GLN A 157 -10.62 16.35 -18.41
C GLN A 157 -11.79 15.79 -19.21
N LEU A 158 -13.01 15.95 -18.69
CA LEU A 158 -14.23 15.48 -19.33
C LEU A 158 -15.08 16.67 -19.75
N LEU A 159 -15.41 16.76 -21.05
CA LEU A 159 -16.40 17.69 -21.54
C LEU A 159 -17.76 17.00 -21.50
N MET A 160 -18.65 17.50 -20.66
CA MET A 160 -20.02 16.99 -20.59
C MET A 160 -21.00 18.06 -21.00
N PRO A 161 -21.99 17.76 -21.87
CA PRO A 161 -23.09 18.68 -22.11
C PRO A 161 -23.93 18.79 -20.83
N ALA A 162 -24.08 20.01 -20.33
CA ALA A 162 -24.99 20.32 -19.23
C ALA A 162 -26.29 20.87 -19.81
N TYR A 163 -27.40 20.29 -19.40
CA TYR A 163 -28.73 20.81 -19.71
C TYR A 163 -29.27 21.53 -18.48
N ASP A 164 -29.79 22.72 -18.74
CA ASP A 164 -30.42 23.51 -17.67
C ASP A 164 -31.75 22.86 -17.24
N ILE A 165 -32.10 23.02 -15.98
CA ILE A 165 -33.40 22.56 -15.48
C ILE A 165 -34.44 23.54 -15.97
N CYS A 166 -35.27 23.14 -16.92
CA CYS A 166 -36.48 23.86 -17.27
C CYS A 166 -37.48 23.77 -16.11
N MET A 167 -37.65 24.86 -15.39
CA MET A 167 -38.82 24.99 -14.51
C MET A 167 -40.05 25.13 -15.41
N PRO A 168 -41.05 24.25 -15.31
CA PRO A 168 -42.30 24.46 -16.04
C PRO A 168 -42.97 25.77 -15.52
N GLU A 169 -43.19 26.70 -16.43
CA GLU A 169 -44.01 27.86 -16.13
C GLU A 169 -45.43 27.37 -15.77
N LYS A 170 -45.80 27.62 -14.55
CA LYS A 170 -47.14 27.29 -14.08
C LYS A 170 -48.04 28.43 -14.45
N ASP A 171 -48.70 28.34 -15.61
CA ASP A 171 -49.80 29.22 -15.96
C ASP A 171 -50.95 29.01 -14.98
N CYS A 172 -51.04 29.89 -13.97
CA CYS A 172 -52.24 29.99 -13.18
C CYS A 172 -53.25 30.91 -13.88
N SER A 173 -53.85 30.41 -14.96
CA SER A 173 -55.08 31.02 -15.48
C SER A 173 -56.25 30.57 -14.62
N GLY A 174 -56.45 31.26 -13.52
CA GLY A 174 -57.68 31.15 -12.74
C GLY A 174 -58.78 31.97 -13.31
N SER A 175 -59.89 31.33 -13.67
CA SER A 175 -61.20 31.91 -13.86
C SER A 175 -61.96 31.86 -12.58
#